data_adc4f7cebdce335de707928b06ecaa82
#
_entry.id   adc4f7cebdce335de707928b06ecaa82
#
_cell.length_a   1.000
_cell.length_b   1.000
_cell.length_c   1.000
_cell.angle_alpha   90.00
_cell.angle_beta   90.00
_cell.angle_gamma   90.00
#
_symmetry.space_group_name_H-M   'P 1'
#
loop_
_entity.id
_entity.type
_entity.pdbx_description
1 polymer ?
#
loop_
_entity_poly.entity_id
_entity_poly.type
_entity_poly.pdbx_seq_one_letter_code
_entity_poly.pdbx_strand_id
1 'polypeptide(L)'
;MGGNTALQSGRRLLWVKGIILMTPYDPSYYLLHGQGERFRGLIEEGSVLHSDGLEAIYKDADAHKEAYCFADAFEDVKDRNMCIVVGGGDDIAPGKHMIMPLWNRLKEHDTVAVQKQITFDCDHCMCNVRMALAEYIAQFMKEVLGE
;
A
#
# COMPACT_ATOMS: atom_id res chain seq x y z
N MET A 1 -1.71 -4.80 6.60
CA MET A 1 -2.12 -5.83 5.63
C MET A 1 -3.13 -5.34 4.60
N GLY A 2 -4.17 -4.61 4.98
CA GLY A 2 -5.22 -4.15 4.06
C GLY A 2 -4.70 -3.43 2.80
N GLY A 3 -3.69 -2.59 2.92
CA GLY A 3 -3.10 -1.88 1.79
C GLY A 3 -2.46 -2.80 0.74
N ASN A 4 -1.72 -3.84 1.20
CA ASN A 4 -1.17 -4.83 0.27
C ASN A 4 -2.29 -5.62 -0.42
N THR A 5 -3.27 -6.13 0.34
CA THR A 5 -4.43 -6.83 -0.23
C THR A 5 -5.16 -5.97 -1.26
N ALA A 6 -5.39 -4.69 -0.96
CA ALA A 6 -6.05 -3.75 -1.88
C ALA A 6 -5.26 -3.57 -3.19
N LEU A 7 -3.94 -3.43 -3.11
CA LEU A 7 -3.10 -3.31 -4.29
C LEU A 7 -3.10 -4.61 -5.10
N GLN A 8 -2.84 -5.77 -4.45
CA GLN A 8 -2.78 -7.05 -5.13
C GLN A 8 -4.11 -7.48 -5.78
N SER A 9 -5.23 -7.13 -5.14
CA SER A 9 -6.56 -7.33 -5.70
C SER A 9 -6.85 -6.34 -6.84
N GLY A 10 -6.57 -5.07 -6.61
CA GLY A 10 -6.84 -4.01 -7.57
C GLY A 10 -6.08 -4.16 -8.88
N ARG A 11 -4.83 -4.65 -8.85
CA ARG A 11 -4.04 -4.89 -10.08
C ARG A 11 -4.58 -6.07 -10.93
N ARG A 12 -5.35 -6.98 -10.33
CA ARG A 12 -5.91 -8.17 -11.01
C ARG A 12 -7.38 -8.04 -11.39
N LEU A 13 -8.17 -7.30 -10.61
CA LEU A 13 -9.61 -7.19 -10.77
C LEU A 13 -9.97 -5.96 -11.60
N LEU A 14 -10.11 -6.12 -12.90
CA LEU A 14 -10.31 -5.01 -13.85
C LEU A 14 -11.64 -4.25 -13.65
N TRP A 15 -12.62 -4.84 -13.00
CA TRP A 15 -13.89 -4.18 -12.66
C TRP A 15 -13.79 -3.20 -11.49
N VAL A 16 -12.71 -3.24 -10.70
CA VAL A 16 -12.45 -2.28 -9.62
C VAL A 16 -12.23 -0.90 -10.24
N LYS A 17 -12.99 0.11 -9.82
CA LYS A 17 -12.96 1.46 -10.38
C LYS A 17 -11.83 2.33 -9.83
N GLY A 18 -11.39 2.07 -8.62
CA GLY A 18 -10.29 2.81 -7.97
C GLY A 18 -9.66 2.00 -6.84
N ILE A 19 -8.40 2.28 -6.57
CA ILE A 19 -7.61 1.61 -5.52
C ILE A 19 -7.21 2.66 -4.49
N ILE A 20 -7.58 2.45 -3.23
CA ILE A 20 -7.23 3.35 -2.12
C ILE A 20 -6.26 2.62 -1.20
N LEU A 21 -5.08 3.17 -1.05
CA LEU A 21 -4.01 2.64 -0.21
C LEU A 21 -3.75 3.60 0.95
N MET A 22 -4.07 3.19 2.17
CA MET A 22 -3.82 3.96 3.39
C MET A 22 -2.68 3.31 4.17
N THR A 23 -1.60 4.04 4.41
CA THR A 23 -0.40 3.54 5.09
C THR A 23 -0.03 2.11 4.66
N PRO A 24 0.11 1.85 3.35
CA PRO A 24 0.25 0.49 2.87
C PRO A 24 1.63 -0.07 3.24
N TYR A 25 1.62 -1.27 3.85
CA TYR A 25 2.82 -2.03 4.18
C TYR A 25 3.19 -2.96 3.03
N ASP A 26 4.40 -2.80 2.51
CA ASP A 26 4.99 -3.71 1.51
C ASP A 26 5.79 -4.83 2.22
N PRO A 27 5.28 -6.05 2.26
CA PRO A 27 5.97 -7.16 2.90
C PRO A 27 7.29 -7.50 2.20
N SER A 28 7.40 -7.18 0.91
CA SER A 28 8.58 -7.48 0.10
C SER A 28 9.76 -6.58 0.41
N TYR A 29 9.51 -5.35 0.90
CA TYR A 29 10.57 -4.39 1.13
C TYR A 29 11.71 -4.96 1.99
N TYR A 30 11.40 -5.51 3.16
CA TYR A 30 12.41 -6.04 4.06
C TYR A 30 13.07 -7.32 3.52
N LEU A 31 12.30 -8.17 2.85
CA LEU A 31 12.79 -9.42 2.27
C LEU A 31 13.78 -9.16 1.12
N LEU A 32 13.45 -8.25 0.22
CA LEU A 32 14.29 -7.87 -0.92
C LEU A 32 15.57 -7.13 -0.51
N HIS A 33 15.58 -6.49 0.68
CA HIS A 33 16.73 -5.76 1.21
C HIS A 33 17.52 -6.53 2.26
N GLY A 34 17.32 -7.85 2.39
CA GLY A 34 18.08 -8.69 3.32
C GLY A 34 17.74 -8.46 4.80
N GLN A 35 16.58 -7.89 5.09
CA GLN A 35 16.10 -7.55 6.44
C GLN A 35 14.94 -8.47 6.88
N GLY A 36 14.99 -9.74 6.51
CA GLY A 36 13.93 -10.72 6.78
C GLY A 36 13.59 -10.88 8.27
N GLU A 37 14.58 -10.74 9.17
CA GLU A 37 14.33 -10.79 10.62
C GLU A 37 13.41 -9.66 11.12
N ARG A 38 13.50 -8.47 10.52
CA ARG A 38 12.58 -7.38 10.85
C ARG A 38 11.14 -7.69 10.40
N PHE A 39 10.99 -8.31 9.26
CA PHE A 39 9.68 -8.79 8.79
C PHE A 39 9.14 -9.89 9.72
N ARG A 40 9.98 -10.84 10.18
CA ARG A 40 9.58 -11.85 11.17
C ARG A 40 9.06 -11.21 12.45
N GLY A 41 9.77 -10.27 13.03
CA GLY A 41 9.34 -9.56 14.25
C GLY A 41 7.96 -8.90 14.09
N LEU A 42 7.71 -8.24 12.96
CA LEU A 42 6.41 -7.62 12.69
C LEU A 42 5.27 -8.64 12.55
N ILE A 43 5.53 -9.82 11.98
CA ILE A 43 4.54 -10.90 11.91
C ILE A 43 4.24 -11.44 13.32
N GLU A 44 5.27 -11.61 14.16
CA GLU A 44 5.12 -12.08 15.54
C GLU A 44 4.28 -11.13 16.39
N GLU A 45 4.50 -9.83 16.27
CA GLU A 45 3.68 -8.80 16.91
C GLU A 45 2.22 -8.81 16.43
N GLY A 46 2.01 -9.16 15.14
CA GLY A 46 0.69 -9.27 14.52
C GLY A 46 0.00 -10.63 14.70
N SER A 47 0.37 -11.44 15.69
CA SER A 47 -0.02 -12.85 15.90
C SER A 47 -1.51 -13.15 16.09
N VAL A 48 -2.38 -12.14 15.98
CA VAL A 48 -3.86 -12.30 16.00
C VAL A 48 -4.43 -12.91 14.71
N LEU A 49 -3.59 -13.12 13.70
CA LEU A 49 -4.04 -13.68 12.43
C LEU A 49 -4.17 -15.19 12.50
N HIS A 50 -5.31 -15.71 12.10
CA HIS A 50 -5.47 -17.14 11.90
C HIS A 50 -4.65 -17.58 10.69
N SER A 51 -3.67 -18.47 10.91
CA SER A 51 -2.77 -18.97 9.87
C SER A 51 -2.20 -20.33 10.28
N ASP A 52 -1.51 -20.99 9.36
CA ASP A 52 -0.75 -22.23 9.63
C ASP A 52 0.58 -21.96 10.39
N GLY A 53 0.69 -20.80 11.03
CA GLY A 53 1.81 -20.35 11.83
C GLY A 53 2.71 -19.34 11.13
N LEU A 54 3.55 -18.68 11.93
CA LEU A 54 4.42 -17.58 11.49
C LEU A 54 5.37 -18.02 10.36
N GLU A 55 5.89 -19.24 10.46
CA GLU A 55 6.81 -19.77 9.46
C GLU A 55 6.14 -19.97 8.09
N ALA A 56 4.85 -20.33 8.06
CA ALA A 56 4.10 -20.44 6.81
C ALA A 56 3.91 -19.07 6.16
N ILE A 57 3.56 -18.04 6.94
CA ILE A 57 3.45 -16.66 6.45
C ILE A 57 4.79 -16.17 5.90
N TYR A 58 5.88 -16.40 6.64
CA TYR A 58 7.21 -15.96 6.22
C TYR A 58 7.64 -16.65 4.91
N LYS A 59 7.47 -17.96 4.80
CA LYS A 59 7.82 -18.73 3.59
C LYS A 59 7.00 -18.28 2.38
N ASP A 60 5.71 -18.04 2.56
CA ASP A 60 4.87 -17.53 1.47
C ASP A 60 5.33 -16.15 1.02
N ALA A 61 5.54 -15.23 1.95
CA ALA A 61 6.03 -13.89 1.64
C ALA A 61 7.41 -13.91 0.96
N ASP A 62 8.34 -14.74 1.42
CA ASP A 62 9.68 -14.85 0.83
C ASP A 62 9.64 -15.49 -0.57
N ALA A 63 8.80 -16.51 -0.77
CA ALA A 63 8.63 -17.15 -2.06
C ALA A 63 7.99 -16.23 -3.13
N HIS A 64 7.21 -15.23 -2.70
CA HIS A 64 6.47 -14.33 -3.60
C HIS A 64 6.92 -12.86 -3.47
N LYS A 65 8.07 -12.59 -2.86
CA LYS A 65 8.52 -11.21 -2.57
C LYS A 65 8.59 -10.31 -3.79
N GLU A 66 9.03 -10.79 -4.94
CA GLU A 66 9.02 -10.01 -6.17
C GLU A 66 7.58 -9.72 -6.65
N ALA A 67 6.70 -10.72 -6.58
CA ALA A 67 5.30 -10.58 -7.01
C ALA A 67 4.49 -9.63 -6.11
N TYR A 68 4.86 -9.49 -4.84
CA TYR A 68 4.19 -8.61 -3.87
C TYR A 68 4.80 -7.21 -3.81
N CYS A 69 5.97 -6.99 -4.39
CA CYS A 69 6.66 -5.70 -4.40
C CYS A 69 5.78 -4.58 -4.98
N PHE A 70 5.62 -3.51 -4.22
CA PHE A 70 4.78 -2.40 -4.66
C PHE A 70 5.38 -1.67 -5.86
N ALA A 71 6.68 -1.48 -5.89
CA ALA A 71 7.35 -0.81 -7.00
C ALA A 71 7.16 -1.54 -8.34
N ASP A 72 7.04 -2.88 -8.31
CA ASP A 72 6.88 -3.70 -9.51
C ASP A 72 5.42 -3.77 -9.98
N ALA A 73 4.47 -3.24 -9.20
CA ALA A 73 3.07 -3.15 -9.60
C ALA A 73 2.79 -2.06 -10.67
N PHE A 74 3.78 -1.23 -11.01
CA PHE A 74 3.60 -0.06 -11.88
C PHE A 74 2.87 -0.37 -13.18
N GLU A 75 3.30 -1.37 -13.93
CA GLU A 75 2.70 -1.70 -15.24
C GLU A 75 1.22 -2.10 -15.14
N ASP A 76 0.81 -2.70 -14.01
CA ASP A 76 -0.57 -3.14 -13.79
C ASP A 76 -1.49 -2.00 -13.33
N VAL A 77 -0.92 -0.92 -12.77
CA VAL A 77 -1.72 0.15 -12.13
C VAL A 77 -1.49 1.55 -12.73
N LYS A 78 -0.56 1.72 -13.65
CA LYS A 78 -0.20 3.04 -14.21
C LYS A 78 -1.39 3.78 -14.84
N ASP A 79 -2.39 3.06 -15.35
CA ASP A 79 -3.60 3.63 -15.94
C ASP A 79 -4.86 3.35 -15.08
N ARG A 80 -4.67 3.12 -13.77
CA ARG A 80 -5.75 2.90 -12.81
C ARG A 80 -5.95 4.13 -11.93
N ASN A 81 -7.20 4.38 -11.53
CA ASN A 81 -7.48 5.39 -10.51
C ASN A 81 -6.88 4.94 -9.19
N MET A 82 -6.01 5.77 -8.62
CA MET A 82 -5.27 5.45 -7.39
C MET A 82 -5.27 6.62 -6.41
N CYS A 83 -5.53 6.31 -5.15
CA CYS A 83 -5.36 7.23 -4.03
C CYS A 83 -4.37 6.62 -3.03
N ILE A 84 -3.25 7.29 -2.82
CA ILE A 84 -2.21 6.86 -1.89
C ILE A 84 -2.14 7.84 -0.73
N VAL A 85 -2.33 7.33 0.48
CA VAL A 85 -2.25 8.10 1.72
C VAL A 85 -1.09 7.59 2.55
N VAL A 86 -0.21 8.49 2.96
CA VAL A 86 1.01 8.19 3.73
C VAL A 86 0.96 8.91 5.07
N GLY A 87 1.35 8.23 6.15
CA GLY A 87 1.67 8.86 7.43
C GLY A 87 3.13 9.32 7.42
N GLY A 88 3.38 10.60 7.68
CA GLY A 88 4.73 11.16 7.70
C GLY A 88 5.60 10.64 8.85
N GLY A 89 4.96 10.30 9.98
CA GLY A 89 5.59 9.69 11.14
C GLY A 89 5.36 8.17 11.27
N ASP A 90 4.96 7.50 10.17
CA ASP A 90 4.71 6.06 10.17
C ASP A 90 6.03 5.27 10.15
N ASP A 91 6.38 4.66 11.27
CA ASP A 91 7.57 3.81 11.45
C ASP A 91 7.29 2.31 11.21
N ILE A 92 6.01 1.91 11.16
CA ILE A 92 5.58 0.54 10.82
C ILE A 92 5.64 0.33 9.31
N ALA A 93 5.06 1.25 8.54
CA ALA A 93 5.05 1.24 7.08
C ALA A 93 5.64 2.54 6.52
N PRO A 94 6.96 2.76 6.63
CA PRO A 94 7.60 3.99 6.17
C PRO A 94 7.35 4.23 4.69
N GLY A 95 6.43 5.15 4.39
CA GLY A 95 5.96 5.39 3.02
C GLY A 95 7.09 5.68 2.04
N LYS A 96 8.12 6.40 2.48
CA LYS A 96 9.32 6.72 1.70
C LYS A 96 9.96 5.48 1.05
N HIS A 97 9.95 4.35 1.75
CA HIS A 97 10.60 3.13 1.32
C HIS A 97 9.64 2.14 0.66
N MET A 98 8.39 2.13 1.10
CA MET A 98 7.42 1.12 0.67
C MET A 98 6.61 1.54 -0.54
N ILE A 99 5.87 2.66 -0.46
CA ILE A 99 4.91 3.03 -1.51
C ILE A 99 5.39 4.18 -2.41
N MET A 100 6.25 5.06 -1.90
CA MET A 100 6.73 6.21 -2.68
C MET A 100 7.56 5.82 -3.92
N PRO A 101 8.30 4.68 -3.97
CA PRO A 101 8.92 4.23 -5.21
C PRO A 101 7.90 3.99 -6.33
N LEU A 102 6.74 3.39 -6.03
CA LEU A 102 5.65 3.25 -7.00
C LEU A 102 5.06 4.62 -7.38
N TRP A 103 4.75 5.46 -6.37
CA TRP A 103 4.20 6.79 -6.62
C TRP A 103 5.10 7.66 -7.51
N ASN A 104 6.40 7.62 -7.31
CA ASN A 104 7.35 8.41 -8.10
C ASN A 104 7.32 8.04 -9.59
N ARG A 105 7.03 6.79 -9.92
CA ARG A 105 6.81 6.35 -11.31
C ARG A 105 5.44 6.78 -11.82
N LEU A 106 4.39 6.63 -11.00
CA LEU A 106 3.01 6.97 -11.38
C LEU A 106 2.87 8.46 -11.72
N LYS A 107 3.41 9.37 -10.90
CA LYS A 107 3.31 10.83 -11.13
C LYS A 107 4.04 11.33 -12.38
N GLU A 108 4.96 10.53 -12.94
CA GLU A 108 5.70 10.84 -14.17
C GLU A 108 5.03 10.22 -15.40
N HIS A 109 4.05 9.34 -15.19
CA HIS A 109 3.31 8.70 -16.27
C HIS A 109 2.12 9.57 -16.70
N ASP A 110 1.99 9.81 -18.01
CA ASP A 110 0.84 10.52 -18.57
C ASP A 110 -0.36 9.58 -18.68
N THR A 111 -1.44 9.90 -17.97
CA THR A 111 -2.66 9.08 -17.91
C THR A 111 -3.89 9.94 -17.67
N VAL A 112 -5.04 9.47 -18.15
CA VAL A 112 -6.36 10.07 -17.87
C VAL A 112 -6.95 9.59 -16.55
N ALA A 113 -6.31 8.61 -15.91
CA ALA A 113 -6.76 8.09 -14.61
C ALA A 113 -6.55 9.12 -13.48
N VAL A 114 -7.45 9.13 -12.52
CA VAL A 114 -7.33 9.97 -11.33
C VAL A 114 -6.27 9.36 -10.41
N GLN A 115 -5.11 9.99 -10.31
CA GLN A 115 -4.02 9.54 -9.45
C GLN A 115 -3.66 10.63 -8.44
N LYS A 116 -3.78 10.31 -7.16
CA LYS A 116 -3.57 11.25 -6.05
C LYS A 116 -2.71 10.65 -4.95
N GLN A 117 -1.92 11.51 -4.33
CA GLN A 117 -1.15 11.16 -3.14
C GLN A 117 -1.20 12.30 -2.13
N ILE A 118 -1.31 11.96 -0.85
CA ILE A 118 -1.18 12.89 0.26
C ILE A 118 -0.33 12.27 1.37
N THR A 119 0.44 13.11 2.03
CA THR A 119 1.15 12.76 3.27
C THR A 119 0.58 13.57 4.41
N PHE A 120 0.02 12.91 5.41
CA PHE A 120 -0.43 13.54 6.65
C PHE A 120 0.67 13.49 7.72
N ASP A 121 0.72 14.49 8.57
CA ASP A 121 1.55 14.48 9.77
C ASP A 121 0.90 13.61 10.86
N CYS A 122 1.10 12.30 10.75
CA CYS A 122 0.49 11.29 11.62
C CYS A 122 1.30 9.99 11.60
N ASP A 123 0.98 9.12 12.56
CA ASP A 123 1.46 7.74 12.65
C ASP A 123 0.70 6.78 11.70
N HIS A 124 0.99 5.47 11.82
CA HIS A 124 0.33 4.40 11.08
C HIS A 124 -1.19 4.35 11.28
N CYS A 125 -1.68 4.69 12.48
CA CYS A 125 -3.08 4.59 12.83
C CYS A 125 -3.94 5.76 12.32
N MET A 126 -3.32 6.87 11.89
CA MET A 126 -3.99 8.07 11.37
C MET A 126 -5.05 8.67 12.31
N CYS A 127 -4.92 8.43 13.63
CA CYS A 127 -5.96 8.77 14.60
C CYS A 127 -6.26 10.26 14.70
N ASN A 128 -5.24 11.12 14.52
CA ASN A 128 -5.33 12.58 14.63
C ASN A 128 -5.81 13.27 13.33
N VAL A 129 -5.93 12.55 12.22
CA VAL A 129 -6.27 13.12 10.90
C VAL A 129 -7.53 12.52 10.27
N ARG A 130 -8.35 11.78 11.02
CA ARG A 130 -9.48 11.00 10.50
C ARG A 130 -10.48 11.80 9.67
N MET A 131 -10.79 13.04 10.08
CA MET A 131 -11.74 13.90 9.33
C MET A 131 -11.14 14.33 8.00
N ALA A 132 -9.91 14.84 8.00
CA ALA A 132 -9.23 15.26 6.78
C ALA A 132 -8.97 14.07 5.83
N LEU A 133 -8.67 12.90 6.38
CA LEU A 133 -8.55 11.65 5.62
C LEU A 133 -9.88 11.28 4.95
N ALA A 134 -11.00 11.32 5.68
CA ALA A 134 -12.32 11.00 5.14
C ALA A 134 -12.72 11.98 4.01
N GLU A 135 -12.47 13.27 4.18
CA GLU A 135 -12.72 14.29 3.17
C GLU A 135 -11.88 14.06 1.90
N TYR A 136 -10.60 13.76 2.06
CA TYR A 136 -9.69 13.49 0.95
C TYR A 136 -10.13 12.26 0.13
N ILE A 137 -10.48 11.17 0.82
CA ILE A 137 -10.98 9.95 0.19
C ILE A 137 -12.32 10.21 -0.51
N ALA A 138 -13.26 10.92 0.13
CA ALA A 138 -14.54 11.24 -0.47
C ALA A 138 -14.40 12.08 -1.75
N GLN A 139 -13.46 13.03 -1.76
CA GLN A 139 -13.17 13.80 -2.96
C GLN A 139 -12.60 12.94 -4.08
N PHE A 140 -11.65 12.05 -3.78
CA PHE A 140 -11.13 11.09 -4.77
C PHE A 140 -12.24 10.23 -5.36
N MET A 141 -13.13 9.70 -4.51
CA MET A 141 -14.24 8.87 -4.97
C MET A 141 -15.20 9.63 -5.91
N LYS A 142 -15.52 10.88 -5.60
CA LYS A 142 -16.35 11.73 -6.48
C LYS A 142 -15.72 11.92 -7.85
N GLU A 143 -14.43 12.23 -7.89
CA GLU A 143 -13.70 12.41 -9.15
C GLU A 143 -13.67 11.13 -9.99
N VAL A 144 -13.48 9.97 -9.36
CA VAL A 144 -13.49 8.66 -10.04
C VAL A 144 -14.89 8.29 -10.57
N LEU A 145 -15.96 8.73 -9.87
CA LEU A 145 -17.35 8.45 -10.25
C LEU A 145 -17.93 9.52 -11.20
N GLY A 146 -17.25 10.63 -11.38
CA GLY A 146 -17.72 11.75 -12.22
C GLY A 146 -18.81 12.59 -11.55
N GLU A 147 -18.77 12.71 -10.21
CA GLU A 147 -19.73 13.47 -9.39
C GLU A 147 -19.18 14.81 -8.91
#